data_c649933b413a6b8ca78d90d77fc14d4e
#
_entry.id   c649933b413a6b8ca78d90d77fc14d4e
#
_cell.length_a   1.000
_cell.length_b   1.000
_cell.length_c   1.000
_cell.angle_alpha   90.00
_cell.angle_beta   90.00
_cell.angle_gamma   90.00
#
_symmetry.space_group_name_H-M   'P 1'
#
loop_
_entity.id
_entity.type
_entity.pdbx_description
1 polymer ?
#
loop_
_entity_poly.entity_id
_entity_poly.type
_entity_poly.pdbx_seq_one_letter_code
_entity_poly.pdbx_strand_id
1 'polypeptide(L)'
;MKQIIELKNVSFRYDKTVEEYQIDTVSFHVKQGEWLSIVGHNGSGKSTVVRLIDGLLEAESGEIYIDGKKLTRETIWEIRSKIGIVFQNPDNQFVGATVEDDVAFGLENQGIPRGEMLQRVEKAIDQVGMLKFKDREPSRLSGGQKQRVAIAGIIALRPTIIILDEATSMLDPEGREDLMAVMRELQKKFQLTIISITHDLSEIALSDRTLVFQKGKLESSMTPRELFSRNDLNEIGLDKPFSKQVQESLSSHFPLKQDYLTESELLDQLWESL
;
A
#
# COMPACT_ATOMS: atom_id res chain seq x y z
N MET A 1 -12.44 -10.94 -13.30
CA MET A 1 -11.06 -10.91 -12.78
C MET A 1 -10.97 -11.83 -11.58
N LYS A 2 -9.82 -12.50 -11.38
CA LYS A 2 -9.59 -13.42 -10.24
C LYS A 2 -9.49 -12.60 -8.95
N GLN A 3 -10.13 -13.07 -7.87
CA GLN A 3 -9.91 -12.54 -6.53
C GLN A 3 -8.62 -13.15 -5.97
N ILE A 4 -7.67 -12.32 -5.58
CA ILE A 4 -6.39 -12.77 -5.04
C ILE A 4 -6.35 -12.72 -3.52
N ILE A 5 -7.14 -11.83 -2.90
CA ILE A 5 -7.33 -11.75 -1.46
C ILE A 5 -8.83 -11.74 -1.18
N GLU A 6 -9.29 -12.52 -0.21
CA GLU A 6 -10.68 -12.53 0.24
C GLU A 6 -10.74 -12.69 1.75
N LEU A 7 -11.43 -11.76 2.42
CA LEU A 7 -11.77 -11.83 3.84
C LEU A 7 -13.26 -12.09 3.98
N LYS A 8 -13.63 -13.04 4.84
CA LYS A 8 -15.03 -13.42 5.13
C LYS A 8 -15.31 -13.33 6.61
N ASN A 9 -16.08 -12.32 7.03
CA ASN A 9 -16.52 -12.08 8.40
C ASN A 9 -15.38 -12.18 9.44
N VAL A 10 -14.23 -11.56 9.11
CA VAL A 10 -13.03 -11.63 9.93
C VAL A 10 -13.16 -10.72 11.13
N SER A 11 -12.90 -11.28 12.33
CA SER A 11 -12.84 -10.52 13.58
C SER A 11 -11.56 -10.83 14.34
N PHE A 12 -11.05 -9.82 15.07
CA PHE A 12 -9.80 -9.93 15.82
C PHE A 12 -9.74 -8.96 17.00
N ARG A 13 -9.17 -9.42 18.11
CA ARG A 13 -8.80 -8.63 19.29
C ARG A 13 -7.37 -8.93 19.70
N TYR A 14 -6.63 -7.90 20.09
CA TYR A 14 -5.31 -8.07 20.72
C TYR A 14 -5.41 -8.65 22.11
N ASP A 15 -6.42 -8.23 22.86
CA ASP A 15 -6.71 -8.71 24.22
C ASP A 15 -8.13 -9.30 24.25
N LYS A 16 -8.23 -10.60 24.46
CA LYS A 16 -9.50 -11.34 24.51
C LYS A 16 -10.34 -11.05 25.76
N THR A 17 -9.77 -10.35 26.74
CA THR A 17 -10.50 -9.92 27.95
C THR A 17 -11.31 -8.64 27.73
N VAL A 18 -11.03 -7.92 26.64
CA VAL A 18 -11.75 -6.70 26.22
C VAL A 18 -12.88 -7.09 25.28
N GLU A 19 -14.07 -6.51 25.46
CA GLU A 19 -15.22 -6.80 24.59
C GLU A 19 -15.07 -6.17 23.19
N GLU A 20 -14.36 -5.04 23.08
CA GLU A 20 -14.22 -4.29 21.85
C GLU A 20 -13.26 -4.98 20.86
N TYR A 21 -13.73 -5.17 19.64
CA TYR A 21 -12.93 -5.74 18.55
C TYR A 21 -12.05 -4.67 17.89
N GLN A 22 -10.79 -5.02 17.64
CA GLN A 22 -9.91 -4.21 16.80
C GLN A 22 -10.26 -4.33 15.31
N ILE A 23 -10.75 -5.51 14.90
CA ILE A 23 -11.38 -5.80 13.61
C ILE A 23 -12.68 -6.52 13.90
N ASP A 24 -13.81 -5.99 13.43
CA ASP A 24 -15.15 -6.49 13.73
C ASP A 24 -15.90 -6.86 12.45
N THR A 25 -15.99 -8.15 12.21
CA THR A 25 -16.81 -8.77 11.13
C THR A 25 -16.51 -8.19 9.73
N VAL A 26 -15.22 -7.98 9.43
CA VAL A 26 -14.78 -7.36 8.17
C VAL A 26 -14.81 -8.38 7.03
N SER A 27 -15.43 -7.99 5.91
CA SER A 27 -15.47 -8.77 4.67
C SER A 27 -15.16 -7.88 3.48
N PHE A 28 -14.18 -8.26 2.67
CA PHE A 28 -13.87 -7.65 1.38
C PHE A 28 -13.02 -8.58 0.52
N HIS A 29 -12.83 -8.20 -0.72
CA HIS A 29 -11.93 -8.90 -1.63
C HIS A 29 -11.04 -7.91 -2.39
N VAL A 30 -9.91 -8.39 -2.89
CA VAL A 30 -9.00 -7.65 -3.77
C VAL A 30 -8.82 -8.46 -5.06
N LYS A 31 -8.91 -7.79 -6.20
CA LYS A 31 -8.71 -8.41 -7.51
C LYS A 31 -7.23 -8.49 -7.85
N GLN A 32 -6.84 -9.51 -8.60
CA GLN A 32 -5.47 -9.62 -9.10
C GLN A 32 -5.13 -8.41 -9.98
N GLY A 33 -3.97 -7.80 -9.73
CA GLY A 33 -3.50 -6.61 -10.43
C GLY A 33 -4.14 -5.29 -9.96
N GLU A 34 -5.05 -5.33 -8.97
CA GLU A 34 -5.68 -4.14 -8.40
C GLU A 34 -4.70 -3.38 -7.49
N TRP A 35 -4.73 -2.06 -7.53
CA TRP A 35 -4.16 -1.21 -6.50
C TRP A 35 -5.27 -0.75 -5.56
N LEU A 36 -5.25 -1.25 -4.34
CA LEU A 36 -6.22 -0.95 -3.29
C LEU A 36 -5.60 -0.03 -2.24
N SER A 37 -6.21 1.12 -1.97
CA SER A 37 -5.87 1.95 -0.81
C SER A 37 -6.75 1.61 0.39
N ILE A 38 -6.18 1.68 1.59
CA ILE A 38 -6.90 1.54 2.87
C ILE A 38 -6.68 2.83 3.66
N VAL A 39 -7.76 3.52 3.96
CA VAL A 39 -7.77 4.81 4.67
C VAL A 39 -8.60 4.77 5.96
N GLY A 40 -8.44 5.75 6.82
CA GLY A 40 -9.15 5.88 8.09
C GLY A 40 -8.25 6.44 9.19
N HIS A 41 -8.82 6.87 10.30
CA HIS A 41 -8.07 7.39 11.44
C HIS A 41 -7.04 6.40 12.01
N ASN A 42 -6.09 6.92 12.76
CA ASN A 42 -5.18 6.09 13.55
C ASN A 42 -5.99 5.25 14.54
N GLY A 43 -5.65 3.97 14.66
CA GLY A 43 -6.40 3.03 15.49
C GLY A 43 -7.66 2.44 14.84
N SER A 44 -8.02 2.81 13.60
CA SER A 44 -9.23 2.27 12.94
C SER A 44 -9.11 0.81 12.49
N GLY A 45 -7.93 0.18 12.61
CA GLY A 45 -7.71 -1.23 12.26
C GLY A 45 -6.93 -1.48 10.98
N LYS A 46 -6.48 -0.46 10.24
CA LYS A 46 -5.78 -0.58 8.94
C LYS A 46 -4.57 -1.52 8.97
N SER A 47 -3.58 -1.23 9.82
CA SER A 47 -2.38 -2.09 9.92
C SER A 47 -2.71 -3.46 10.53
N THR A 48 -3.77 -3.57 11.34
CA THR A 48 -4.22 -4.84 11.90
C THR A 48 -4.77 -5.75 10.80
N VAL A 49 -5.61 -5.23 9.91
CA VAL A 49 -6.17 -6.05 8.81
C VAL A 49 -5.06 -6.52 7.86
N VAL A 50 -4.05 -5.71 7.60
CA VAL A 50 -2.89 -6.11 6.78
C VAL A 50 -2.07 -7.21 7.46
N ARG A 51 -1.83 -7.12 8.77
CA ARG A 51 -1.16 -8.17 9.54
C ARG A 51 -1.95 -9.48 9.61
N LEU A 52 -3.28 -9.41 9.53
CA LEU A 52 -4.13 -10.59 9.39
C LEU A 52 -4.00 -11.22 8.00
N ILE A 53 -3.92 -10.42 6.93
CA ILE A 53 -3.72 -10.88 5.55
C ILE A 53 -2.38 -11.59 5.40
N ASP A 54 -1.30 -11.05 5.99
CA ASP A 54 0.04 -11.66 5.97
C ASP A 54 0.18 -12.84 6.95
N GLY A 55 -0.81 -13.05 7.81
CA GLY A 55 -0.78 -14.10 8.83
C GLY A 55 0.17 -13.81 9.99
N LEU A 56 0.63 -12.56 10.19
CA LEU A 56 1.33 -12.14 11.42
C LEU A 56 0.40 -12.18 12.62
N LEU A 57 -0.90 -12.02 12.39
CA LEU A 57 -1.96 -12.18 13.38
C LEU A 57 -2.91 -13.29 12.93
N GLU A 58 -3.42 -14.06 13.87
CA GLU A 58 -4.42 -15.12 13.65
C GLU A 58 -5.81 -14.56 13.95
N ALA A 59 -6.73 -14.62 12.98
CA ALA A 59 -8.11 -14.16 13.16
C ALA A 59 -8.80 -14.95 14.27
N GLU A 60 -9.60 -14.28 15.09
CA GLU A 60 -10.40 -14.93 16.13
C GLU A 60 -11.62 -15.65 15.53
N SER A 61 -12.19 -15.08 14.47
CA SER A 61 -13.27 -15.68 13.69
C SER A 61 -13.20 -15.24 12.23
N GLY A 62 -13.93 -15.90 11.36
CA GLY A 62 -13.96 -15.67 9.93
C GLY A 62 -12.86 -16.44 9.18
N GLU A 63 -12.69 -16.12 7.91
CA GLU A 63 -11.76 -16.81 7.02
C GLU A 63 -11.03 -15.82 6.12
N ILE A 64 -9.75 -16.10 5.87
CA ILE A 64 -8.91 -15.32 4.95
C ILE A 64 -8.39 -16.26 3.87
N TYR A 65 -8.51 -15.85 2.62
CA TYR A 65 -8.02 -16.58 1.47
C TYR A 65 -7.04 -15.73 0.68
N ILE A 66 -5.91 -16.30 0.33
CA ILE A 66 -4.89 -15.67 -0.52
C ILE A 66 -4.66 -16.59 -1.72
N ASP A 67 -4.87 -16.04 -2.92
CA ASP A 67 -4.75 -16.79 -4.19
C ASP A 67 -5.58 -18.09 -4.20
N GLY A 68 -6.78 -18.03 -3.60
CA GLY A 68 -7.72 -19.14 -3.47
C GLY A 68 -7.37 -20.16 -2.37
N LYS A 69 -6.26 -19.97 -1.63
CA LYS A 69 -5.88 -20.82 -0.51
C LYS A 69 -6.28 -20.20 0.81
N LYS A 70 -6.93 -20.97 1.68
CA LYS A 70 -7.25 -20.53 3.05
C LYS A 70 -5.96 -20.34 3.84
N LEU A 71 -5.85 -19.21 4.54
CA LEU A 71 -4.75 -18.93 5.46
C LEU A 71 -4.92 -19.77 6.72
N THR A 72 -3.99 -20.70 6.93
CA THR A 72 -3.91 -21.60 8.08
C THR A 72 -2.45 -21.77 8.48
N ARG A 73 -2.18 -22.43 9.60
CA ARG A 73 -0.80 -22.73 10.05
C ARG A 73 -0.03 -23.61 9.05
N GLU A 74 -0.72 -24.45 8.28
CA GLU A 74 -0.12 -25.31 7.27
C GLU A 74 0.22 -24.57 5.97
N THR A 75 -0.59 -23.55 5.61
CA THR A 75 -0.45 -22.83 4.33
C THR A 75 0.31 -21.49 4.45
N ILE A 76 0.57 -21.03 5.67
CA ILE A 76 1.12 -19.69 5.94
C ILE A 76 2.45 -19.41 5.22
N TRP A 77 3.35 -20.40 5.17
CA TRP A 77 4.67 -20.20 4.53
C TRP A 77 4.55 -20.03 3.01
N GLU A 78 3.66 -20.81 2.39
CA GLU A 78 3.38 -20.65 0.96
C GLU A 78 2.69 -19.30 0.68
N ILE A 79 1.77 -18.87 1.53
CA ILE A 79 1.09 -17.60 1.40
C ILE A 79 2.07 -16.44 1.56
N ARG A 80 2.92 -16.47 2.59
CA ARG A 80 3.94 -15.43 2.82
C ARG A 80 4.95 -15.31 1.68
N SER A 81 5.27 -16.39 0.98
CA SER A 81 6.14 -16.31 -0.20
C SER A 81 5.54 -15.51 -1.36
N LYS A 82 4.22 -15.27 -1.35
CA LYS A 82 3.50 -14.48 -2.35
C LYS A 82 3.30 -13.01 -1.95
N ILE A 83 3.57 -12.66 -0.70
CA ILE A 83 3.33 -11.32 -0.13
C ILE A 83 4.66 -10.68 0.22
N GLY A 84 4.87 -9.45 -0.22
CA GLY A 84 5.94 -8.58 0.25
C GLY A 84 5.37 -7.41 1.02
N ILE A 85 6.00 -7.01 2.14
CA ILE A 85 5.56 -5.87 2.95
C ILE A 85 6.68 -4.85 3.04
N VAL A 86 6.35 -3.59 2.75
CA VAL A 86 7.19 -2.42 3.03
C VAL A 86 6.58 -1.68 4.21
N PHE A 87 7.33 -1.56 5.30
CA PHE A 87 6.89 -0.86 6.50
C PHE A 87 7.24 0.63 6.46
N GLN A 88 6.58 1.40 7.32
CA GLN A 88 6.75 2.84 7.48
C GLN A 88 8.22 3.23 7.73
N ASN A 89 8.90 2.55 8.65
CA ASN A 89 10.29 2.82 8.97
C ASN A 89 11.21 1.78 8.33
N PRO A 90 11.95 2.13 7.25
CA PRO A 90 12.84 1.21 6.57
C PRO A 90 14.05 0.80 7.44
N ASP A 91 14.47 1.60 8.42
CA ASP A 91 15.63 1.28 9.26
C ASP A 91 15.46 -0.03 10.05
N ASN A 92 14.23 -0.41 10.34
CA ASN A 92 13.93 -1.64 11.07
C ASN A 92 13.93 -2.90 10.17
N GLN A 93 14.17 -2.74 8.86
CA GLN A 93 14.07 -3.83 7.89
C GLN A 93 15.45 -4.31 7.41
N PHE A 94 16.50 -3.49 7.56
CA PHE A 94 17.83 -3.81 7.05
C PHE A 94 18.57 -4.78 7.95
N VAL A 95 19.11 -5.84 7.32
CA VAL A 95 19.95 -6.86 7.96
C VAL A 95 21.28 -7.05 7.23
N GLY A 96 21.39 -6.63 5.97
CA GLY A 96 22.56 -6.74 5.12
C GLY A 96 23.66 -5.71 5.48
N ALA A 97 24.92 -6.07 5.28
CA ALA A 97 26.04 -5.14 5.43
C ALA A 97 26.09 -4.12 4.29
N THR A 98 25.67 -4.51 3.10
CA THR A 98 25.53 -3.65 1.92
C THR A 98 24.10 -3.70 1.39
N VAL A 99 23.77 -2.79 0.47
CA VAL A 99 22.50 -2.82 -0.26
C VAL A 99 22.32 -4.15 -1.02
N GLU A 100 23.39 -4.66 -1.65
CA GLU A 100 23.37 -5.93 -2.36
C GLU A 100 23.08 -7.10 -1.42
N ASP A 101 23.75 -7.16 -0.27
CA ASP A 101 23.54 -8.20 0.74
C ASP A 101 22.12 -8.15 1.31
N ASP A 102 21.59 -6.95 1.54
CA ASP A 102 20.24 -6.78 2.08
C ASP A 102 19.16 -7.27 1.10
N VAL A 103 19.28 -6.91 -0.18
CA VAL A 103 18.37 -7.36 -1.22
C VAL A 103 18.50 -8.88 -1.46
N ALA A 104 19.70 -9.45 -1.28
CA ALA A 104 19.94 -10.89 -1.40
C ALA A 104 19.33 -11.71 -0.26
N PHE A 105 19.21 -11.14 0.94
CA PHE A 105 18.84 -11.85 2.17
C PHE A 105 17.57 -12.69 2.05
N GLY A 106 16.51 -12.12 1.47
CA GLY A 106 15.25 -12.83 1.27
C GLY A 106 15.37 -14.01 0.28
N LEU A 107 16.20 -13.87 -0.76
CA LEU A 107 16.45 -14.91 -1.75
C LEU A 107 17.30 -16.06 -1.17
N GLU A 108 18.26 -15.74 -0.29
CA GLU A 108 19.05 -16.72 0.45
C GLU A 108 18.14 -17.58 1.33
N ASN A 109 17.23 -16.95 2.07
CA ASN A 109 16.25 -17.65 2.90
C ASN A 109 15.31 -18.55 2.10
N GLN A 110 15.05 -18.22 0.83
CA GLN A 110 14.28 -19.09 -0.08
C GLN A 110 15.14 -20.18 -0.74
N GLY A 111 16.46 -20.23 -0.48
CA GLY A 111 17.37 -21.21 -1.07
C GLY A 111 17.59 -21.04 -2.57
N ILE A 112 17.45 -19.81 -3.09
CA ILE A 112 17.66 -19.54 -4.52
C ILE A 112 19.13 -19.76 -4.90
N PRO A 113 19.46 -20.49 -5.98
CA PRO A 113 20.82 -20.72 -6.40
C PRO A 113 21.58 -19.41 -6.64
N ARG A 114 22.85 -19.34 -6.19
CA ARG A 114 23.67 -18.11 -6.19
C ARG A 114 23.68 -17.38 -7.55
N GLY A 115 23.81 -18.11 -8.67
CA GLY A 115 23.84 -17.49 -10.00
C GLY A 115 22.53 -16.78 -10.36
N GLU A 116 21.39 -17.37 -10.02
CA GLU A 116 20.07 -16.75 -10.22
C GLU A 116 19.85 -15.60 -9.23
N MET A 117 20.26 -15.79 -7.97
CA MET A 117 20.15 -14.79 -6.93
C MET A 117 20.84 -13.48 -7.33
N LEU A 118 22.12 -13.52 -7.75
CA LEU A 118 22.87 -12.34 -8.16
C LEU A 118 22.17 -11.58 -9.30
N GLN A 119 21.64 -12.30 -10.31
CA GLN A 119 20.92 -11.69 -11.41
C GLN A 119 19.61 -11.00 -10.94
N ARG A 120 18.87 -11.63 -10.01
CA ARG A 120 17.64 -11.05 -9.45
C ARG A 120 17.92 -9.82 -8.62
N VAL A 121 18.98 -9.86 -7.79
CA VAL A 121 19.42 -8.75 -6.93
C VAL A 121 19.81 -7.55 -7.78
N GLU A 122 20.73 -7.72 -8.74
CA GLU A 122 21.18 -6.64 -9.60
C GLU A 122 20.00 -5.99 -10.35
N LYS A 123 19.12 -6.82 -10.93
CA LYS A 123 17.93 -6.35 -11.64
C LYS A 123 16.96 -5.59 -10.72
N ALA A 124 16.73 -6.06 -9.50
CA ALA A 124 15.84 -5.41 -8.54
C ALA A 124 16.39 -4.05 -8.09
N ILE A 125 17.70 -3.98 -7.80
CA ILE A 125 18.38 -2.74 -7.43
C ILE A 125 18.35 -1.73 -8.59
N ASP A 126 18.53 -2.17 -9.83
CA ASP A 126 18.45 -1.32 -11.02
C ASP A 126 17.03 -0.76 -11.23
N GLN A 127 16.00 -1.59 -11.06
CA GLN A 127 14.59 -1.21 -11.21
C GLN A 127 14.16 -0.06 -10.29
N VAL A 128 14.79 0.07 -9.13
CA VAL A 128 14.53 1.16 -8.17
C VAL A 128 15.56 2.30 -8.27
N GLY A 129 16.45 2.27 -9.29
CA GLY A 129 17.46 3.31 -9.53
C GLY A 129 18.58 3.35 -8.49
N MET A 130 18.85 2.23 -7.80
CA MET A 130 19.81 2.16 -6.70
C MET A 130 21.15 1.49 -7.06
N LEU A 131 21.40 1.15 -8.33
CA LEU A 131 22.59 0.38 -8.75
C LEU A 131 23.92 1.04 -8.34
N LYS A 132 23.99 2.38 -8.36
CA LYS A 132 25.19 3.15 -7.92
C LYS A 132 25.50 3.02 -6.44
N PHE A 133 24.55 2.51 -5.66
CA PHE A 133 24.64 2.41 -4.22
C PHE A 133 24.73 0.95 -3.73
N LYS A 134 24.85 -0.03 -4.63
CA LYS A 134 24.79 -1.46 -4.30
C LYS A 134 25.80 -1.91 -3.23
N ASP A 135 27.00 -1.32 -3.25
CA ASP A 135 28.09 -1.64 -2.30
C ASP A 135 28.06 -0.76 -1.04
N ARG A 136 27.07 0.13 -0.90
CA ARG A 136 26.95 1.01 0.29
C ARG A 136 26.27 0.31 1.45
N GLU A 137 26.65 0.71 2.65
CA GLU A 137 25.92 0.35 3.87
C GLU A 137 24.54 1.03 3.87
N PRO A 138 23.43 0.32 4.15
CA PRO A 138 22.10 0.91 4.23
C PRO A 138 21.99 2.09 5.21
N SER A 139 22.75 2.07 6.31
CA SER A 139 22.81 3.15 7.30
C SER A 139 23.22 4.51 6.71
N ARG A 140 23.98 4.52 5.62
CA ARG A 140 24.48 5.73 4.94
C ARG A 140 23.58 6.26 3.82
N LEU A 141 22.39 5.69 3.67
CA LEU A 141 21.41 6.11 2.68
C LEU A 141 20.43 7.12 3.26
N SER A 142 19.88 8.00 2.39
CA SER A 142 18.73 8.84 2.76
C SER A 142 17.47 8.00 2.99
N GLY A 143 16.45 8.54 3.65
CA GLY A 143 15.19 7.84 3.89
C GLY A 143 14.55 7.30 2.59
N GLY A 144 14.51 8.13 1.54
CA GLY A 144 13.99 7.71 0.23
C GLY A 144 14.83 6.62 -0.43
N GLN A 145 16.16 6.68 -0.32
CA GLN A 145 17.04 5.63 -0.81
C GLN A 145 16.83 4.32 -0.05
N LYS A 146 16.68 4.39 1.27
CA LYS A 146 16.35 3.22 2.10
C LYS A 146 15.04 2.57 1.68
N GLN A 147 14.00 3.37 1.47
CA GLN A 147 12.71 2.86 1.00
C GLN A 147 12.80 2.18 -0.37
N ARG A 148 13.57 2.75 -1.31
CA ARG A 148 13.83 2.11 -2.61
C ARG A 148 14.56 0.78 -2.45
N VAL A 149 15.53 0.66 -1.55
CA VAL A 149 16.23 -0.60 -1.27
C VAL A 149 15.28 -1.63 -0.64
N ALA A 150 14.45 -1.24 0.31
CA ALA A 150 13.43 -2.12 0.88
C ALA A 150 12.49 -2.70 -0.19
N ILE A 151 12.05 -1.86 -1.13
CA ILE A 151 11.25 -2.29 -2.29
C ILE A 151 12.05 -3.24 -3.20
N ALA A 152 13.34 -2.95 -3.45
CA ALA A 152 14.18 -3.85 -4.25
C ALA A 152 14.26 -5.25 -3.64
N GLY A 153 14.45 -5.35 -2.31
CA GLY A 153 14.44 -6.61 -1.58
C GLY A 153 13.15 -7.42 -1.79
N ILE A 154 12.01 -6.72 -1.78
CA ILE A 154 10.71 -7.36 -2.02
C ILE A 154 10.54 -7.78 -3.48
N ILE A 155 10.87 -6.91 -4.44
CA ILE A 155 10.72 -7.22 -5.88
C ILE A 155 11.62 -8.39 -6.30
N ALA A 156 12.81 -8.51 -5.72
CA ALA A 156 13.72 -9.62 -5.98
C ALA A 156 13.08 -10.99 -5.70
N LEU A 157 12.20 -11.06 -4.69
CA LEU A 157 11.44 -12.26 -4.33
C LEU A 157 10.32 -12.60 -5.33
N ARG A 158 9.95 -11.65 -6.20
CA ARG A 158 8.85 -11.79 -7.18
C ARG A 158 7.49 -12.12 -6.53
N PRO A 159 7.04 -11.36 -5.55
CA PRO A 159 5.74 -11.57 -4.95
C PRO A 159 4.62 -11.29 -5.96
N THR A 160 3.41 -11.76 -5.67
CA THR A 160 2.20 -11.41 -6.43
C THR A 160 1.41 -10.27 -5.76
N ILE A 161 1.67 -10.04 -4.48
CA ILE A 161 1.02 -9.03 -3.65
C ILE A 161 2.11 -8.21 -2.96
N ILE A 162 2.01 -6.88 -3.03
CA ILE A 162 2.85 -5.96 -2.25
C ILE A 162 1.96 -5.12 -1.35
N ILE A 163 2.34 -5.04 -0.09
CA ILE A 163 1.68 -4.23 0.92
C ILE A 163 2.61 -3.07 1.28
N LEU A 164 2.10 -1.85 1.20
CA LEU A 164 2.78 -0.61 1.58
C LEU A 164 2.10 -0.09 2.85
N ASP A 165 2.69 -0.31 4.01
CA ASP A 165 2.14 0.18 5.29
C ASP A 165 2.79 1.53 5.62
N GLU A 166 2.14 2.63 5.18
CA GLU A 166 2.62 4.01 5.29
C GLU A 166 4.06 4.21 4.75
N ALA A 167 4.41 3.46 3.71
CA ALA A 167 5.78 3.36 3.19
C ALA A 167 6.37 4.68 2.68
N THR A 168 5.54 5.69 2.41
CA THR A 168 5.97 7.00 1.88
C THR A 168 5.97 8.10 2.91
N SER A 169 5.49 7.84 4.14
CA SER A 169 5.26 8.88 5.16
C SER A 169 6.54 9.62 5.60
N MET A 170 7.71 8.98 5.46
CA MET A 170 9.01 9.56 5.81
C MET A 170 9.74 10.21 4.62
N LEU A 171 9.10 10.27 3.45
CA LEU A 171 9.69 10.84 2.25
C LEU A 171 9.26 12.30 2.07
N ASP A 172 10.15 13.10 1.48
CA ASP A 172 9.79 14.40 0.92
C ASP A 172 8.83 14.22 -0.27
N PRO A 173 8.13 15.27 -0.70
CA PRO A 173 7.14 15.16 -1.78
C PRO A 173 7.73 14.58 -3.08
N GLU A 174 8.93 15.03 -3.50
CA GLU A 174 9.59 14.57 -4.72
C GLU A 174 9.96 13.06 -4.62
N GLY A 175 10.55 12.66 -3.50
CA GLY A 175 10.89 11.25 -3.24
C GLY A 175 9.67 10.33 -3.21
N ARG A 176 8.52 10.85 -2.75
CA ARG A 176 7.24 10.14 -2.74
C ARG A 176 6.70 9.94 -4.16
N GLU A 177 6.63 11.02 -4.95
CA GLU A 177 6.18 10.95 -6.34
C GLU A 177 7.01 9.96 -7.15
N ASP A 178 8.33 10.05 -7.04
CA ASP A 178 9.27 9.15 -7.67
C ASP A 178 9.04 7.68 -7.29
N LEU A 179 8.85 7.42 -5.98
CA LEU A 179 8.61 6.06 -5.50
C LEU A 179 7.29 5.51 -6.02
N MET A 180 6.24 6.33 -6.00
CA MET A 180 4.92 5.93 -6.51
C MET A 180 4.95 5.68 -8.02
N ALA A 181 5.70 6.47 -8.79
CA ALA A 181 5.91 6.24 -10.22
C ALA A 181 6.57 4.88 -10.48
N VAL A 182 7.62 4.55 -9.73
CA VAL A 182 8.28 3.22 -9.78
C VAL A 182 7.28 2.11 -9.45
N MET A 183 6.52 2.25 -8.38
CA MET A 183 5.51 1.25 -7.97
C MET A 183 4.43 1.05 -9.05
N ARG A 184 3.98 2.13 -9.69
CA ARG A 184 3.00 2.07 -10.77
C ARG A 184 3.55 1.36 -12.02
N GLU A 185 4.80 1.62 -12.37
CA GLU A 185 5.47 0.92 -13.46
C GLU A 185 5.58 -0.59 -13.17
N LEU A 186 6.02 -0.94 -11.97
CA LEU A 186 6.17 -2.33 -11.54
C LEU A 186 4.83 -3.06 -11.50
N GLN A 187 3.76 -2.41 -10.99
CA GLN A 187 2.41 -2.96 -10.99
C GLN A 187 1.96 -3.34 -12.39
N LYS A 188 2.10 -2.42 -13.36
CA LYS A 188 1.71 -2.66 -14.74
C LYS A 188 2.54 -3.76 -15.41
N LYS A 189 3.86 -3.72 -15.21
CA LYS A 189 4.81 -4.65 -15.85
C LYS A 189 4.66 -6.08 -15.35
N PHE A 190 4.41 -6.27 -14.05
CA PHE A 190 4.36 -7.58 -13.41
C PHE A 190 2.96 -8.01 -12.99
N GLN A 191 1.93 -7.20 -13.28
CA GLN A 191 0.54 -7.44 -12.83
C GLN A 191 0.46 -7.63 -11.31
N LEU A 192 1.24 -6.83 -10.56
CA LEU A 192 1.27 -6.88 -9.11
C LEU A 192 -0.05 -6.37 -8.53
N THR A 193 -0.52 -7.03 -7.48
CA THR A 193 -1.58 -6.50 -6.64
C THR A 193 -0.94 -5.65 -5.54
N ILE A 194 -1.39 -4.42 -5.37
CA ILE A 194 -0.86 -3.50 -4.36
C ILE A 194 -1.95 -3.18 -3.35
N ILE A 195 -1.60 -3.26 -2.06
CA ILE A 195 -2.39 -2.70 -0.96
C ILE A 195 -1.57 -1.58 -0.34
N SER A 196 -2.07 -0.36 -0.32
CA SER A 196 -1.43 0.75 0.36
C SER A 196 -2.27 1.25 1.53
N ILE A 197 -1.68 1.28 2.72
CA ILE A 197 -2.21 2.04 3.85
C ILE A 197 -1.60 3.42 3.77
N THR A 198 -2.41 4.43 3.59
CA THR A 198 -1.93 5.81 3.43
C THR A 198 -3.00 6.83 3.82
N HIS A 199 -2.57 8.03 4.14
CA HIS A 199 -3.40 9.22 4.25
C HIS A 199 -3.02 10.29 3.21
N ASP A 200 -2.06 9.97 2.35
CA ASP A 200 -1.63 10.85 1.27
C ASP A 200 -2.60 10.78 0.08
N LEU A 201 -3.15 11.95 -0.29
CA LEU A 201 -4.17 12.06 -1.32
C LEU A 201 -3.64 11.71 -2.72
N SER A 202 -2.37 12.01 -3.01
CA SER A 202 -1.75 11.69 -4.30
C SER A 202 -1.56 10.18 -4.46
N GLU A 203 -1.19 9.49 -3.39
CA GLU A 203 -1.10 8.03 -3.36
C GLU A 203 -2.47 7.37 -3.50
N ILE A 204 -3.50 7.88 -2.78
CA ILE A 204 -4.88 7.43 -2.92
C ILE A 204 -5.37 7.60 -4.36
N ALA A 205 -5.09 8.74 -4.99
CA ALA A 205 -5.49 9.03 -6.37
C ALA A 205 -4.91 8.04 -7.40
N LEU A 206 -3.81 7.38 -7.10
CA LEU A 206 -3.23 6.33 -7.94
C LEU A 206 -3.94 4.98 -7.80
N SER A 207 -4.72 4.75 -6.75
CA SER A 207 -5.39 3.46 -6.53
C SER A 207 -6.61 3.28 -7.45
N ASP A 208 -6.98 2.02 -7.68
CA ASP A 208 -8.19 1.68 -8.43
C ASP A 208 -9.43 1.75 -7.54
N ARG A 209 -9.25 1.52 -6.22
CA ARG A 209 -10.31 1.51 -5.22
C ARG A 209 -9.75 1.82 -3.84
N THR A 210 -10.60 2.39 -2.99
CA THR A 210 -10.28 2.73 -1.60
C THR A 210 -11.27 2.08 -0.65
N LEU A 211 -10.76 1.48 0.42
CA LEU A 211 -11.52 1.01 1.57
C LEU A 211 -11.40 2.02 2.72
N VAL A 212 -12.52 2.44 3.27
CA VAL A 212 -12.57 3.31 4.43
C VAL A 212 -12.80 2.47 5.68
N PHE A 213 -11.87 2.53 6.62
CA PHE A 213 -11.95 1.84 7.91
C PHE A 213 -12.28 2.82 9.03
N GLN A 214 -13.28 2.47 9.83
CA GLN A 214 -13.66 3.23 11.01
C GLN A 214 -13.98 2.29 12.17
N LYS A 215 -13.32 2.50 13.32
CA LYS A 215 -13.56 1.72 14.56
C LYS A 215 -13.59 0.21 14.34
N GLY A 216 -12.60 -0.31 13.66
CA GLY A 216 -12.46 -1.75 13.40
C GLY A 216 -13.39 -2.31 12.32
N LYS A 217 -14.21 -1.51 11.66
CA LYS A 217 -15.17 -1.92 10.63
C LYS A 217 -14.79 -1.36 9.27
N LEU A 218 -15.17 -2.10 8.21
CA LEU A 218 -15.19 -1.57 6.86
C LEU A 218 -16.45 -0.70 6.71
N GLU A 219 -16.27 0.61 6.68
CA GLU A 219 -17.38 1.57 6.53
C GLU A 219 -17.87 1.58 5.08
N SER A 220 -16.93 1.69 4.13
CA SER A 220 -17.29 1.83 2.72
C SER A 220 -16.15 1.38 1.79
N SER A 221 -16.50 1.11 0.53
CA SER A 221 -15.59 0.76 -0.55
C SER A 221 -15.98 1.53 -1.80
N MET A 222 -15.09 2.36 -2.33
CA MET A 222 -15.38 3.30 -3.41
C MET A 222 -14.14 3.61 -4.24
N THR A 223 -14.31 4.30 -5.37
CA THR A 223 -13.21 4.85 -6.15
C THR A 223 -12.59 6.07 -5.46
N PRO A 224 -11.34 6.43 -5.75
CA PRO A 224 -10.75 7.68 -5.25
C PRO A 224 -11.59 8.92 -5.59
N ARG A 225 -12.18 8.97 -6.76
CA ARG A 225 -13.05 10.09 -7.18
C ARG A 225 -14.30 10.23 -6.30
N GLU A 226 -14.97 9.12 -6.00
CA GLU A 226 -16.11 9.09 -5.08
C GLU A 226 -15.68 9.48 -3.66
N LEU A 227 -14.52 8.99 -3.20
CA LEU A 227 -13.96 9.36 -1.91
C LEU A 227 -13.73 10.87 -1.81
N PHE A 228 -13.04 11.45 -2.79
CA PHE A 228 -12.72 12.89 -2.78
C PHE A 228 -13.96 13.79 -2.97
N SER A 229 -15.06 13.25 -3.48
CA SER A 229 -16.34 13.95 -3.52
C SER A 229 -17.02 14.08 -2.15
N ARG A 230 -16.66 13.25 -1.17
CA ARG A 230 -17.25 13.28 0.19
C ARG A 230 -16.98 14.62 0.88
N ASN A 231 -17.93 15.08 1.71
CA ASN A 231 -17.79 16.29 2.51
C ASN A 231 -17.21 16.04 3.91
N ASP A 232 -17.20 14.79 4.35
CA ASP A 232 -16.76 14.32 5.66
C ASP A 232 -15.34 13.72 5.65
N LEU A 233 -14.47 14.11 4.72
CA LEU A 233 -13.09 13.60 4.62
C LEU A 233 -12.32 13.74 5.93
N ASN A 234 -12.48 14.86 6.65
CA ASN A 234 -11.84 15.08 7.94
C ASN A 234 -12.31 14.08 9.01
N GLU A 235 -13.57 13.61 8.92
CA GLU A 235 -14.14 12.62 9.87
C GLU A 235 -13.57 11.21 9.66
N ILE A 236 -12.91 10.97 8.53
CA ILE A 236 -12.21 9.72 8.23
C ILE A 236 -10.68 9.89 8.24
N GLY A 237 -10.17 11.05 8.69
CA GLY A 237 -8.74 11.31 8.85
C GLY A 237 -8.01 11.69 7.57
N LEU A 238 -8.72 12.25 6.58
CA LEU A 238 -8.15 12.74 5.34
C LEU A 238 -8.35 14.25 5.20
N ASP A 239 -7.36 14.93 4.63
CA ASP A 239 -7.50 16.32 4.20
C ASP A 239 -8.36 16.42 2.93
N LYS A 240 -8.88 17.62 2.66
CA LYS A 240 -9.54 17.91 1.38
C LYS A 240 -8.49 18.08 0.28
N PRO A 241 -8.67 17.46 -0.91
CA PRO A 241 -7.83 17.73 -2.06
C PRO A 241 -7.76 19.22 -2.39
N PHE A 242 -6.59 19.70 -2.79
CA PHE A 242 -6.39 21.12 -3.13
C PHE A 242 -7.39 21.60 -4.20
N SER A 243 -7.58 20.83 -5.27
CA SER A 243 -8.56 21.16 -6.31
C SER A 243 -9.99 21.31 -5.77
N LYS A 244 -10.40 20.47 -4.79
CA LYS A 244 -11.71 20.59 -4.14
C LYS A 244 -11.81 21.88 -3.29
N GLN A 245 -10.76 22.25 -2.57
CA GLN A 245 -10.74 23.49 -1.79
C GLN A 245 -10.88 24.72 -2.69
N VAL A 246 -10.16 24.73 -3.82
CA VAL A 246 -10.27 25.80 -4.83
C VAL A 246 -11.66 25.80 -5.48
N GLN A 247 -12.16 24.64 -5.87
CA GLN A 247 -13.51 24.47 -6.44
C GLN A 247 -14.60 25.06 -5.51
N GLU A 248 -14.57 24.70 -4.22
CA GLU A 248 -15.50 25.24 -3.21
C GLU A 248 -15.40 26.76 -3.08
N SER A 249 -14.20 27.31 -3.09
CA SER A 249 -13.96 28.75 -2.99
C SER A 249 -14.43 29.54 -4.21
N LEU A 250 -14.36 28.95 -5.40
CA LEU A 250 -14.74 29.58 -6.65
C LEU A 250 -16.19 29.32 -7.07
N SER A 251 -16.89 28.38 -6.44
CA SER A 251 -18.24 27.96 -6.79
C SER A 251 -19.29 29.09 -6.77
N SER A 252 -19.07 30.17 -5.99
CA SER A 252 -19.93 31.36 -5.98
C SER A 252 -19.71 32.30 -7.16
N HIS A 253 -18.60 32.18 -7.89
CA HIS A 253 -18.21 33.08 -8.98
C HIS A 253 -18.27 32.41 -10.35
N PHE A 254 -18.11 31.08 -10.39
CA PHE A 254 -18.07 30.29 -11.61
C PHE A 254 -19.06 29.10 -11.53
N PRO A 255 -19.73 28.72 -12.63
CA PRO A 255 -20.66 27.59 -12.68
C PRO A 255 -19.91 26.25 -12.74
N LEU A 256 -19.19 25.90 -11.68
CA LEU A 256 -18.42 24.68 -11.59
C LEU A 256 -19.33 23.46 -11.26
N LYS A 257 -18.97 22.29 -11.78
CA LYS A 257 -19.64 21.01 -11.39
C LYS A 257 -19.49 20.81 -9.88
N GLN A 258 -20.49 20.13 -9.29
CA GLN A 258 -20.48 19.85 -7.85
C GLN A 258 -19.61 18.64 -7.47
N ASP A 259 -19.40 17.71 -8.42
CA ASP A 259 -18.53 16.54 -8.19
C ASP A 259 -17.06 16.95 -8.09
N TYR A 260 -16.26 16.09 -7.46
CA TYR A 260 -14.81 16.29 -7.40
C TYR A 260 -14.20 16.43 -8.79
N LEU A 261 -13.41 17.48 -8.96
CA LEU A 261 -12.61 17.74 -10.16
C LEU A 261 -11.13 17.57 -9.83
N THR A 262 -10.40 16.91 -10.72
CA THR A 262 -8.93 16.96 -10.69
C THR A 262 -8.45 18.37 -10.98
N GLU A 263 -7.18 18.68 -10.70
CA GLU A 263 -6.62 20.02 -10.99
C GLU A 263 -6.76 20.38 -12.47
N SER A 264 -6.48 19.43 -13.37
CA SER A 264 -6.65 19.63 -14.82
C SER A 264 -8.10 19.90 -15.21
N GLU A 265 -9.04 19.09 -14.73
CA GLU A 265 -10.47 19.27 -15.00
C GLU A 265 -11.01 20.60 -14.45
N LEU A 266 -10.50 21.03 -13.30
CA LEU A 266 -10.86 22.33 -12.72
C LEU A 266 -10.35 23.50 -13.58
N LEU A 267 -9.10 23.43 -14.03
CA LEU A 267 -8.53 24.43 -14.94
C LEU A 267 -9.30 24.49 -16.26
N ASP A 268 -9.62 23.34 -16.86
CA ASP A 268 -10.40 23.29 -18.11
C ASP A 268 -11.76 23.97 -17.94
N GLN A 269 -12.51 23.69 -16.84
CA GLN A 269 -13.80 24.33 -16.58
C GLN A 269 -13.69 25.84 -16.31
N LEU A 270 -12.63 26.27 -15.64
CA LEU A 270 -12.40 27.72 -15.45
C LEU A 270 -12.12 28.42 -16.78
N TRP A 271 -11.32 27.81 -17.68
CA TRP A 271 -11.05 28.36 -19.00
C TRP A 271 -12.33 28.45 -19.88
N GLU A 272 -13.20 27.45 -19.79
CA GLU A 272 -14.48 27.45 -20.51
C GLU A 272 -15.47 28.51 -19.98
N SER A 273 -15.25 28.97 -18.74
CA SER A 273 -16.14 29.93 -18.06
C SER A 273 -15.68 31.41 -18.22
N LEU A 274 -14.48 31.62 -18.74
CA LEU A 274 -13.91 32.96 -19.04
C LEU A 274 -14.21 33.39 -20.47
#